data_d6ca4eb39fb8de85e5096d13bbca603f
#
_entry.id   d6ca4eb39fb8de85e5096d13bbca603f
#
_cell.length_a   1.000
_cell.length_b   1.000
_cell.length_c   1.000
_cell.angle_alpha   90.00
_cell.angle_beta   90.00
_cell.angle_gamma   90.00
#
_symmetry.space_group_name_H-M   'P 1'
#
loop_
_entity.id
_entity.type
_entity.pdbx_description
1 polymer ?
#
loop_
_entity_poly.entity_id
_entity_poly.type
_entity_poly.pdbx_seq_one_letter_code
_entity_poly.pdbx_strand_id
1 'polypeptide(L)'
;MKRFLFTLVLAGVVFSAAAQEPEKKEEKKEEGYRFTDVKVLPTNAIKNQYRSGTCWCFSTLSFLEDEIRRAGGGEIDLAEMWIVRNIYFEKAVKYVRLHGSLNFAVGGAAHDVTNGTRDYGIVPEEIYPGLNYGTELPEFNEIDAVLKAYVDAVIATADANGGKLTTAWQTGLNGILDAYFGKMPEKFTYKGKEYTPQSFAASLPIKMEDYVDITSYMHHPFYSTFVLEVPDNWSWGESYNVPIDDMMNIIDNALENGYTIAWGSDVSEKGFSRTKAIAIVPEVDLESMEGTEASRWGDLSPRERDNMIYKFDKPGKEKSITQEMRQKPAGQHYLQRKEKQQNRKAREKSKKLLKSSVKLHTTSLKRPMTTACKL
;
A
#
# COMPACT_ATOMS: atom_id res chain seq x y z
N MET A 1 4.51 37.75 -84.17
CA MET A 1 3.74 38.77 -83.49
C MET A 1 2.26 38.50 -83.64
N LYS A 2 1.62 37.80 -82.77
CA LYS A 2 0.15 37.66 -82.73
C LYS A 2 -0.27 37.73 -81.25
N ARG A 3 -1.00 38.78 -80.90
CA ARG A 3 -1.64 38.98 -79.63
C ARG A 3 -2.90 38.11 -79.60
N PHE A 4 -3.02 37.26 -78.55
CA PHE A 4 -4.25 36.62 -78.23
C PHE A 4 -4.85 37.26 -76.99
N LEU A 5 -6.04 37.81 -77.20
CA LEU A 5 -6.90 38.38 -76.14
C LEU A 5 -7.68 37.24 -75.52
N PHE A 6 -7.58 37.02 -74.24
CA PHE A 6 -8.42 36.09 -73.50
C PHE A 6 -9.47 36.89 -72.72
N THR A 7 -10.70 36.73 -73.13
CA THR A 7 -11.88 37.31 -72.51
C THR A 7 -12.25 36.46 -71.31
N LEU A 8 -12.21 37.03 -70.11
CA LEU A 8 -12.62 36.34 -68.86
C LEU A 8 -14.12 36.54 -68.70
N VAL A 9 -14.87 35.44 -68.74
CA VAL A 9 -16.32 35.41 -68.40
C VAL A 9 -16.41 35.13 -66.92
N LEU A 10 -16.89 36.15 -66.13
CA LEU A 10 -17.15 36.01 -64.68
C LEU A 10 -18.54 35.40 -64.51
N ALA A 11 -18.63 34.12 -64.22
CA ALA A 11 -19.86 33.47 -63.76
C ALA A 11 -19.99 33.66 -62.25
N GLY A 12 -20.93 34.50 -61.83
CA GLY A 12 -21.25 34.69 -60.41
C GLY A 12 -21.96 33.46 -59.84
N VAL A 13 -21.31 32.79 -58.91
CA VAL A 13 -21.95 31.74 -58.12
C VAL A 13 -22.40 32.41 -56.80
N VAL A 14 -23.71 32.56 -56.66
CA VAL A 14 -24.35 33.00 -55.43
C VAL A 14 -24.31 31.83 -54.46
N PHE A 15 -23.40 31.87 -53.49
CA PHE A 15 -23.41 30.94 -52.36
C PHE A 15 -24.45 31.43 -51.34
N SER A 16 -25.55 30.70 -51.28
CA SER A 16 -26.49 30.81 -50.14
C SER A 16 -25.81 30.27 -48.90
N ALA A 17 -25.36 31.14 -48.00
CA ALA A 17 -24.94 30.77 -46.67
C ALA A 17 -26.17 30.33 -45.87
N ALA A 18 -26.46 29.04 -45.85
CA ALA A 18 -27.31 28.47 -44.82
C ALA A 18 -26.56 28.59 -43.48
N ALA A 19 -27.06 29.41 -42.61
CA ALA A 19 -26.60 29.49 -41.24
C ALA A 19 -26.87 28.12 -40.57
N GLN A 20 -25.84 27.30 -40.39
CA GLN A 20 -25.90 26.16 -39.49
C GLN A 20 -25.99 26.71 -38.07
N GLU A 21 -27.11 26.48 -37.41
CA GLU A 21 -27.22 26.65 -35.96
C GLU A 21 -26.11 25.80 -35.31
N PRO A 22 -25.42 26.35 -34.28
CA PRO A 22 -24.42 25.58 -33.57
C PRO A 22 -25.12 24.37 -32.95
N GLU A 23 -24.77 23.18 -33.37
CA GLU A 23 -25.13 21.94 -32.67
C GLU A 23 -24.78 22.15 -31.19
N LYS A 24 -25.81 22.22 -30.32
CA LYS A 24 -25.64 22.07 -28.89
C LYS A 24 -24.92 20.74 -28.69
N LYS A 25 -23.63 20.79 -28.41
CA LYS A 25 -22.94 19.67 -27.80
C LYS A 25 -23.71 19.34 -26.52
N GLU A 26 -24.49 18.28 -26.54
CA GLU A 26 -24.99 17.68 -25.32
C GLU A 26 -23.78 17.41 -24.46
N GLU A 27 -23.66 18.13 -23.35
CA GLU A 27 -22.75 17.78 -22.27
C GLU A 27 -23.13 16.35 -21.89
N LYS A 28 -22.29 15.38 -22.29
CA LYS A 28 -22.38 14.03 -21.75
C LYS A 28 -22.33 14.20 -20.24
N LYS A 29 -23.47 14.00 -19.58
CA LYS A 29 -23.51 13.85 -18.12
C LYS A 29 -22.49 12.76 -17.80
N GLU A 30 -21.43 13.13 -17.10
CA GLU A 30 -20.52 12.16 -16.53
C GLU A 30 -21.35 11.29 -15.57
N GLU A 31 -21.71 10.10 -16.04
CA GLU A 31 -22.31 9.07 -15.21
C GLU A 31 -21.19 8.46 -14.37
N GLY A 32 -21.17 8.72 -13.08
CA GLY A 32 -20.17 8.18 -12.16
C GLY A 32 -20.39 8.68 -10.73
N TYR A 33 -19.62 8.14 -9.80
CA TYR A 33 -19.62 8.61 -8.44
C TYR A 33 -19.09 10.04 -8.38
N ARG A 34 -19.75 10.88 -7.59
CA ARG A 34 -19.29 12.22 -7.25
C ARG A 34 -18.81 12.21 -5.81
N PHE A 35 -17.54 12.53 -5.62
CA PHE A 35 -16.95 12.62 -4.29
C PHE A 35 -16.88 14.09 -3.85
N THR A 36 -17.05 14.31 -2.56
CA THR A 36 -16.81 15.58 -1.90
C THR A 36 -15.73 15.38 -0.85
N ASP A 37 -14.71 16.21 -0.87
CA ASP A 37 -13.66 16.17 0.14
C ASP A 37 -14.23 16.55 1.51
N VAL A 38 -14.23 15.59 2.42
CA VAL A 38 -14.65 15.79 3.81
C VAL A 38 -13.48 16.29 4.65
N LYS A 39 -12.31 15.71 4.45
CA LYS A 39 -11.08 16.05 5.17
C LYS A 39 -9.87 15.88 4.26
N VAL A 40 -9.06 16.89 4.13
CA VAL A 40 -7.77 16.86 3.44
C VAL A 40 -6.68 17.21 4.43
N LEU A 41 -5.72 16.33 4.60
CA LEU A 41 -4.57 16.53 5.47
C LEU A 41 -3.34 16.93 4.64
N PRO A 42 -2.48 17.83 5.15
CA PRO A 42 -1.26 18.18 4.46
C PRO A 42 -0.31 16.97 4.44
N THR A 43 0.24 16.67 3.27
CA THR A 43 1.17 15.56 3.04
C THR A 43 2.32 16.02 2.17
N ASN A 44 3.44 15.26 2.19
CA ASN A 44 4.54 15.47 1.25
C ASN A 44 4.11 15.18 -0.20
N ALA A 45 4.93 15.59 -1.16
CA ALA A 45 4.73 15.26 -2.56
C ALA A 45 4.73 13.73 -2.77
N ILE A 46 3.89 13.26 -3.71
CA ILE A 46 3.84 11.83 -4.06
C ILE A 46 5.13 11.45 -4.77
N LYS A 47 5.80 10.40 -4.29
CA LYS A 47 6.99 9.83 -4.90
C LYS A 47 6.62 8.71 -5.89
N ASN A 48 7.47 8.51 -6.89
CA ASN A 48 7.28 7.49 -7.91
C ASN A 48 8.16 6.26 -7.64
N GLN A 49 7.58 5.19 -7.18
CA GLN A 49 8.30 3.92 -7.00
C GLN A 49 8.70 3.24 -8.32
N TYR A 50 8.17 3.70 -9.45
CA TYR A 50 8.35 3.14 -10.78
C TYR A 50 8.17 1.61 -10.80
N ARG A 51 9.20 0.84 -11.20
CA ARG A 51 9.16 -0.62 -11.33
C ARG A 51 9.91 -1.36 -10.22
N SER A 52 9.91 -0.82 -9.01
CA SER A 52 10.61 -1.45 -7.88
C SER A 52 9.76 -2.48 -7.13
N GLY A 53 8.41 -2.39 -7.21
CA GLY A 53 7.53 -3.25 -6.40
C GLY A 53 7.62 -2.97 -4.90
N THR A 54 8.16 -1.82 -4.51
CA THR A 54 8.39 -1.44 -3.11
C THR A 54 7.35 -0.47 -2.55
N CYS A 55 6.10 -0.55 -3.04
CA CYS A 55 4.99 0.30 -2.58
C CYS A 55 4.83 0.29 -1.05
N TRP A 56 5.06 -0.85 -0.41
CA TRP A 56 5.04 -0.98 1.04
C TRP A 56 5.99 -0.01 1.75
N CYS A 57 7.18 0.23 1.17
CA CYS A 57 8.17 1.14 1.73
C CYS A 57 7.82 2.60 1.44
N PHE A 58 7.51 2.93 0.18
CA PHE A 58 7.14 4.28 -0.23
C PHE A 58 5.92 4.80 0.53
N SER A 59 4.87 4.00 0.66
CA SER A 59 3.66 4.42 1.38
C SER A 59 3.90 4.60 2.87
N THR A 60 4.64 3.67 3.48
CA THR A 60 4.87 3.74 4.93
C THR A 60 5.83 4.88 5.30
N LEU A 61 6.89 5.12 4.51
CA LEU A 61 7.75 6.29 4.76
C LEU A 61 6.99 7.60 4.53
N SER A 62 6.18 7.71 3.48
CA SER A 62 5.31 8.89 3.29
C SER A 62 4.39 9.14 4.49
N PHE A 63 3.83 8.06 5.08
CA PHE A 63 3.07 8.16 6.31
C PHE A 63 3.92 8.64 7.50
N LEU A 64 5.12 8.09 7.69
CA LEU A 64 6.02 8.51 8.77
C LEU A 64 6.49 9.96 8.61
N GLU A 65 6.71 10.42 7.38
CA GLU A 65 7.03 11.81 7.06
C GLU A 65 5.88 12.76 7.45
N ASP A 66 4.64 12.38 7.17
CA ASP A 66 3.45 13.13 7.59
C ASP A 66 3.34 13.15 9.15
N GLU A 67 3.64 12.05 9.82
CA GLU A 67 3.68 11.97 11.28
C GLU A 67 4.78 12.85 11.89
N ILE A 68 5.97 12.88 11.28
CA ILE A 68 7.06 13.78 11.67
C ILE A 68 6.61 15.24 11.54
N ARG A 69 6.00 15.61 10.41
CA ARG A 69 5.44 16.95 10.19
C ARG A 69 4.40 17.30 11.25
N ARG A 70 3.44 16.41 11.48
CA ARG A 70 2.37 16.61 12.47
C ARG A 70 2.93 16.77 13.89
N ALA A 71 4.02 16.07 14.22
CA ALA A 71 4.70 16.15 15.50
C ALA A 71 5.61 17.38 15.64
N GLY A 72 5.66 18.27 14.62
CA GLY A 72 6.44 19.50 14.64
C GLY A 72 7.89 19.35 14.13
N GLY A 73 8.26 18.20 13.53
CA GLY A 73 9.59 17.95 12.97
C GLY A 73 9.84 18.63 11.61
N GLY A 74 8.80 19.27 11.06
CA GLY A 74 8.88 19.93 9.76
C GLY A 74 8.78 18.96 8.60
N GLU A 75 9.04 19.47 7.39
CA GLU A 75 9.07 18.68 6.18
C GLU A 75 10.42 17.94 6.05
N ILE A 76 10.34 16.66 5.77
CA ILE A 76 11.48 15.77 5.62
C ILE A 76 11.19 14.76 4.52
N ASP A 77 12.22 14.35 3.82
CA ASP A 77 12.22 13.34 2.78
C ASP A 77 13.14 12.19 3.22
N LEU A 78 12.57 11.01 3.48
CA LEU A 78 13.28 9.85 4.00
C LEU A 78 13.63 8.87 2.87
N ALA A 79 14.79 8.22 2.99
CA ALA A 79 15.33 7.34 1.96
C ALA A 79 14.63 5.96 1.96
N GLU A 80 13.77 5.71 0.97
CA GLU A 80 13.14 4.41 0.78
C GLU A 80 14.16 3.31 0.55
N MET A 81 15.17 3.59 -0.29
CA MET A 81 16.16 2.59 -0.66
C MET A 81 17.09 2.20 0.50
N TRP A 82 17.21 3.04 1.52
CA TRP A 82 17.87 2.68 2.78
C TRP A 82 17.16 1.51 3.45
N ILE A 83 15.85 1.61 3.61
CA ILE A 83 15.03 0.55 4.21
C ILE A 83 15.01 -0.68 3.31
N VAL A 84 14.72 -0.50 2.02
CA VAL A 84 14.63 -1.60 1.05
C VAL A 84 15.90 -2.44 1.03
N ARG A 85 17.08 -1.81 0.96
CA ARG A 85 18.37 -2.52 0.94
C ARG A 85 18.58 -3.36 2.20
N ASN A 86 18.26 -2.83 3.38
CA ASN A 86 18.38 -3.57 4.62
C ASN A 86 17.40 -4.73 4.71
N ILE A 87 16.15 -4.49 4.33
CA ILE A 87 15.09 -5.51 4.34
C ILE A 87 15.39 -6.62 3.33
N TYR A 88 15.95 -6.32 2.16
CA TYR A 88 16.41 -7.35 1.22
C TYR A 88 17.50 -8.25 1.82
N PHE A 89 18.44 -7.68 2.56
CA PHE A 89 19.44 -8.46 3.28
C PHE A 89 18.81 -9.38 4.31
N GLU A 90 17.92 -8.86 5.16
CA GLU A 90 17.23 -9.66 6.18
C GLU A 90 16.38 -10.77 5.56
N LYS A 91 15.64 -10.45 4.50
CA LYS A 91 14.82 -11.42 3.76
C LYS A 91 15.68 -12.53 3.18
N ALA A 92 16.83 -12.20 2.60
CA ALA A 92 17.77 -13.18 2.05
C ALA A 92 18.31 -14.10 3.15
N VAL A 93 18.69 -13.56 4.30
CA VAL A 93 19.16 -14.36 5.45
C VAL A 93 18.05 -15.31 5.92
N LYS A 94 16.82 -14.83 6.04
CA LYS A 94 15.68 -15.66 6.46
C LYS A 94 15.35 -16.72 5.41
N TYR A 95 15.38 -16.38 4.12
CA TYR A 95 15.16 -17.29 3.01
C TYR A 95 16.17 -18.46 3.02
N VAL A 96 17.45 -18.16 3.19
CA VAL A 96 18.50 -19.18 3.29
C VAL A 96 18.30 -20.05 4.52
N ARG A 97 17.99 -19.47 5.69
CA ARG A 97 17.71 -20.21 6.94
C ARG A 97 16.50 -21.15 6.84
N LEU A 98 15.52 -20.78 6.01
CA LEU A 98 14.31 -21.57 5.77
C LEU A 98 14.44 -22.49 4.53
N HIS A 99 15.65 -22.69 4.02
CA HIS A 99 15.93 -23.57 2.87
C HIS A 99 15.03 -23.26 1.66
N GLY A 100 14.81 -21.97 1.38
CA GLY A 100 13.96 -21.53 0.27
C GLY A 100 12.46 -21.55 0.54
N SER A 101 12.02 -21.97 1.74
CA SER A 101 10.59 -22.03 2.09
C SER A 101 10.06 -20.68 2.59
N LEU A 102 10.36 -19.63 1.86
CA LEU A 102 9.89 -18.27 2.09
C LEU A 102 9.64 -17.58 0.75
N ASN A 103 8.70 -16.65 0.67
CA ASN A 103 8.56 -15.80 -0.50
C ASN A 103 9.73 -14.79 -0.56
N PHE A 104 10.68 -15.03 -1.46
CA PHE A 104 11.77 -14.10 -1.74
C PHE A 104 11.43 -13.27 -2.99
N ALA A 105 10.67 -12.23 -2.79
CA ALA A 105 10.18 -11.30 -3.80
C ALA A 105 10.24 -9.87 -3.29
N VAL A 106 9.88 -8.91 -4.13
CA VAL A 106 9.95 -7.45 -3.85
C VAL A 106 8.99 -6.96 -2.76
N GLY A 107 7.88 -7.69 -2.54
CA GLY A 107 6.84 -7.33 -1.57
C GLY A 107 7.34 -7.27 -0.13
N GLY A 108 6.63 -6.56 0.70
CA GLY A 108 6.86 -6.39 2.13
C GLY A 108 5.65 -5.78 2.80
N ALA A 109 5.74 -5.50 4.09
CA ALA A 109 4.67 -4.94 4.88
C ALA A 109 5.08 -3.65 5.59
N ALA A 110 4.12 -2.90 6.12
CA ALA A 110 4.38 -1.62 6.81
C ALA A 110 5.33 -1.81 8.01
N HIS A 111 5.17 -2.90 8.76
CA HIS A 111 6.05 -3.21 9.89
C HIS A 111 7.50 -3.50 9.48
N ASP A 112 7.78 -3.86 8.22
CA ASP A 112 9.17 -3.99 7.76
C ASP A 112 9.88 -2.63 7.75
N VAL A 113 9.15 -1.54 7.48
CA VAL A 113 9.69 -0.17 7.54
C VAL A 113 9.95 0.27 8.96
N THR A 114 8.99 0.07 9.86
CA THR A 114 9.16 0.45 11.27
C THR A 114 10.26 -0.38 11.94
N ASN A 115 10.32 -1.68 11.66
CA ASN A 115 11.40 -2.57 12.13
C ASN A 115 12.75 -2.15 11.53
N GLY A 116 12.82 -1.94 10.22
CA GLY A 116 14.04 -1.49 9.54
C GLY A 116 14.56 -0.16 10.09
N THR A 117 13.66 0.80 10.33
CA THR A 117 14.01 2.09 10.93
C THR A 117 14.52 1.94 12.37
N ARG A 118 13.90 1.07 13.17
CA ARG A 118 14.35 0.79 14.53
C ARG A 118 15.72 0.12 14.58
N ASP A 119 15.93 -0.87 13.71
CA ASP A 119 17.09 -1.74 13.78
C ASP A 119 18.31 -1.16 13.02
N TYR A 120 18.10 -0.43 11.94
CA TYR A 120 19.15 0.15 11.07
C TYR A 120 19.20 1.68 11.09
N GLY A 121 18.28 2.34 11.78
CA GLY A 121 18.10 3.78 11.66
C GLY A 121 17.50 4.16 10.32
N ILE A 122 17.56 5.45 10.00
CA ILE A 122 17.07 6.02 8.74
C ILE A 122 17.97 7.18 8.32
N VAL A 123 17.98 7.54 7.05
CA VAL A 123 18.69 8.70 6.52
C VAL A 123 17.74 9.50 5.62
N PRO A 124 18.03 10.80 5.38
CA PRO A 124 17.34 11.57 4.36
C PRO A 124 17.59 11.02 2.94
N GLU A 125 16.62 11.17 2.04
CA GLU A 125 16.72 10.73 0.64
C GLU A 125 17.95 11.33 -0.06
N GLU A 126 18.26 12.61 0.15
CA GLU A 126 19.43 13.27 -0.43
C GLU A 126 20.77 12.63 -0.02
N ILE A 127 20.81 11.88 1.07
CA ILE A 127 22.01 11.18 1.56
C ILE A 127 22.15 9.80 0.93
N TYR A 128 21.02 9.13 0.66
CA TYR A 128 21.03 7.78 0.13
C TYR A 128 19.86 7.53 -0.84
N PRO A 129 19.93 8.04 -2.06
CA PRO A 129 18.88 7.77 -3.07
C PRO A 129 18.85 6.31 -3.53
N GLY A 130 19.92 5.54 -3.31
CA GLY A 130 19.96 4.11 -3.59
C GLY A 130 19.83 3.71 -5.06
N LEU A 131 20.23 4.60 -5.98
CA LEU A 131 20.14 4.39 -7.43
C LEU A 131 21.54 4.35 -8.06
N ASN A 132 22.33 3.33 -7.73
CA ASN A 132 23.74 3.23 -8.15
C ASN A 132 23.94 2.43 -9.45
N TYR A 133 22.89 2.17 -10.20
CA TYR A 133 22.91 1.34 -11.42
C TYR A 133 22.48 2.10 -12.69
N GLY A 134 22.57 3.42 -12.65
CA GLY A 134 22.44 4.28 -13.84
C GLY A 134 20.99 4.58 -14.28
N THR A 135 20.01 4.35 -13.44
CA THR A 135 18.63 4.77 -13.66
C THR A 135 18.28 5.99 -12.80
N GLU A 136 17.33 6.80 -13.26
CA GLU A 136 16.79 7.93 -12.49
C GLU A 136 15.65 7.53 -11.56
N LEU A 137 15.05 6.35 -11.80
CA LEU A 137 13.94 5.80 -11.05
C LEU A 137 14.22 4.34 -10.66
N PRO A 138 13.63 3.84 -9.57
CA PRO A 138 13.85 2.48 -9.09
C PRO A 138 13.33 1.42 -10.09
N GLU A 139 14.22 0.63 -10.67
CA GLU A 139 13.93 -0.46 -11.60
C GLU A 139 14.55 -1.76 -11.08
N PHE A 140 13.72 -2.71 -10.62
CA PHE A 140 14.21 -3.86 -9.87
C PHE A 140 14.21 -5.18 -10.63
N ASN A 141 13.83 -5.19 -11.91
CA ASN A 141 13.79 -6.43 -12.68
C ASN A 141 15.12 -7.20 -12.69
N GLU A 142 16.25 -6.49 -12.83
CA GLU A 142 17.58 -7.11 -12.83
C GLU A 142 18.01 -7.51 -11.42
N ILE A 143 17.92 -6.61 -10.45
CA ILE A 143 18.38 -6.90 -9.08
C ILE A 143 17.60 -8.04 -8.44
N ASP A 144 16.28 -8.14 -8.67
CA ASP A 144 15.48 -9.24 -8.16
C ASP A 144 15.92 -10.57 -8.71
N ALA A 145 16.15 -10.65 -10.01
CA ALA A 145 16.65 -11.87 -10.66
C ALA A 145 18.04 -12.27 -10.14
N VAL A 146 18.95 -11.29 -9.98
CA VAL A 146 20.31 -11.52 -9.48
C VAL A 146 20.30 -11.97 -8.04
N LEU A 147 19.55 -11.29 -7.17
CA LEU A 147 19.46 -11.65 -5.74
C LEU A 147 18.84 -13.04 -5.57
N LYS A 148 17.75 -13.33 -6.31
CA LYS A 148 17.10 -14.64 -6.24
C LYS A 148 18.04 -15.76 -6.68
N ALA A 149 18.71 -15.61 -7.81
CA ALA A 149 19.68 -16.59 -8.30
C ALA A 149 20.84 -16.80 -7.31
N TYR A 150 21.31 -15.72 -6.69
CA TYR A 150 22.38 -15.79 -5.69
C TYR A 150 21.97 -16.61 -4.46
N VAL A 151 20.84 -16.30 -3.84
CA VAL A 151 20.40 -17.00 -2.64
C VAL A 151 20.02 -18.46 -2.91
N ASP A 152 19.48 -18.77 -4.10
CA ASP A 152 19.22 -20.15 -4.53
C ASP A 152 20.51 -20.96 -4.68
N ALA A 153 21.57 -20.36 -5.26
CA ALA A 153 22.87 -20.99 -5.35
C ALA A 153 23.49 -21.25 -3.96
N VAL A 154 23.31 -20.33 -3.02
CA VAL A 154 23.75 -20.51 -1.62
C VAL A 154 23.05 -21.71 -0.98
N ILE A 155 21.72 -21.83 -1.15
CA ILE A 155 20.95 -22.98 -0.63
C ILE A 155 21.42 -24.29 -1.27
N ALA A 156 21.54 -24.34 -2.60
CA ALA A 156 22.01 -25.52 -3.31
C ALA A 156 23.41 -25.96 -2.84
N THR A 157 24.29 -25.00 -2.51
CA THR A 157 25.62 -25.31 -1.95
C THR A 157 25.52 -25.84 -0.53
N ALA A 158 24.61 -25.30 0.29
CA ALA A 158 24.37 -25.84 1.64
C ALA A 158 23.93 -27.31 1.59
N ASP A 159 22.97 -27.63 0.73
CA ASP A 159 22.45 -28.98 0.57
C ASP A 159 23.57 -29.98 0.13
N ALA A 160 24.42 -29.56 -0.82
CA ALA A 160 25.57 -30.36 -1.28
C ALA A 160 26.63 -30.57 -0.18
N ASN A 161 26.76 -29.64 0.78
CA ASN A 161 27.77 -29.66 1.85
C ASN A 161 27.25 -30.14 3.21
N GLY A 162 26.12 -30.84 3.26
CA GLY A 162 25.52 -31.34 4.50
C GLY A 162 25.05 -30.22 5.43
N GLY A 163 24.50 -29.15 4.87
CA GLY A 163 23.95 -28.02 5.60
C GLY A 163 24.97 -26.96 6.09
N LYS A 164 26.23 -27.08 5.67
CA LYS A 164 27.30 -26.17 6.14
C LYS A 164 27.53 -25.03 5.16
N LEU A 165 27.35 -23.79 5.65
CA LEU A 165 27.70 -22.55 4.95
C LEU A 165 28.74 -21.76 5.75
N THR A 166 29.62 -21.05 5.06
CA THR A 166 30.45 -20.00 5.63
C THR A 166 29.66 -18.69 5.67
N THR A 167 30.14 -17.66 6.38
CA THR A 167 29.52 -16.32 6.37
C THR A 167 29.88 -15.53 5.11
N ALA A 168 30.78 -16.03 4.24
CA ALA A 168 31.23 -15.35 3.03
C ALA A 168 30.08 -14.99 2.07
N TRP A 169 29.03 -15.82 2.00
CA TRP A 169 27.87 -15.52 1.17
C TRP A 169 27.15 -14.22 1.59
N GLN A 170 27.11 -13.88 2.89
CA GLN A 170 26.52 -12.63 3.36
C GLN A 170 27.37 -11.42 2.91
N THR A 171 28.68 -11.56 2.93
CA THR A 171 29.58 -10.53 2.40
C THR A 171 29.40 -10.35 0.89
N GLY A 172 29.28 -11.48 0.15
CA GLY A 172 28.98 -11.45 -1.29
C GLY A 172 27.63 -10.80 -1.58
N LEU A 173 26.60 -11.14 -0.82
CA LEU A 173 25.27 -10.53 -0.94
C LEU A 173 25.32 -9.01 -0.69
N ASN A 174 26.02 -8.55 0.35
CA ASN A 174 26.22 -7.13 0.62
C ASN A 174 26.95 -6.44 -0.54
N GLY A 175 27.94 -7.10 -1.15
CA GLY A 175 28.62 -6.56 -2.35
C GLY A 175 27.68 -6.38 -3.54
N ILE A 176 26.73 -7.30 -3.75
CA ILE A 176 25.69 -7.15 -4.78
C ILE A 176 24.77 -5.99 -4.43
N LEU A 177 24.25 -5.94 -3.20
CA LEU A 177 23.39 -4.85 -2.74
C LEU A 177 24.07 -3.49 -2.86
N ASP A 178 25.36 -3.40 -2.50
CA ASP A 178 26.15 -2.15 -2.62
C ASP A 178 26.37 -1.74 -4.08
N ALA A 179 26.45 -2.71 -5.02
CA ALA A 179 26.57 -2.41 -6.43
C ALA A 179 25.33 -1.71 -6.99
N TYR A 180 24.13 -2.14 -6.56
CA TYR A 180 22.87 -1.58 -7.02
C TYR A 180 22.42 -0.36 -6.22
N PHE A 181 22.49 -0.42 -4.89
CA PHE A 181 21.97 0.64 -4.02
C PHE A 181 23.03 1.66 -3.58
N GLY A 182 24.32 1.37 -3.82
CA GLY A 182 25.43 2.14 -3.26
C GLY A 182 25.79 1.69 -1.83
N LYS A 183 26.98 2.09 -1.41
CA LYS A 183 27.45 1.82 -0.05
C LYS A 183 26.70 2.65 0.96
N MET A 184 26.28 2.02 2.03
CA MET A 184 25.59 2.68 3.13
C MET A 184 26.58 3.55 3.93
N PRO A 185 26.29 4.85 4.16
CA PRO A 185 27.13 5.69 4.98
C PRO A 185 26.99 5.31 6.46
N GLU A 186 28.13 5.19 7.15
CA GLU A 186 28.13 5.04 8.62
C GLU A 186 27.80 6.35 9.33
N LYS A 187 28.20 7.48 8.71
CA LYS A 187 27.95 8.85 9.15
C LYS A 187 27.64 9.75 7.98
N PHE A 188 26.86 10.78 8.24
CA PHE A 188 26.53 11.79 7.23
C PHE A 188 26.27 13.15 7.88
N THR A 189 26.34 14.21 7.11
CA THR A 189 25.97 15.56 7.54
C THR A 189 24.63 15.95 6.91
N TYR A 190 23.67 16.35 7.74
CA TYR A 190 22.37 16.84 7.31
C TYR A 190 22.07 18.16 8.03
N LYS A 191 21.70 19.20 7.26
CA LYS A 191 21.43 20.55 7.78
C LYS A 191 22.53 21.06 8.74
N GLY A 192 23.79 20.78 8.41
CA GLY A 192 24.97 21.26 9.15
C GLY A 192 25.30 20.48 10.43
N LYS A 193 24.63 19.36 10.71
CA LYS A 193 24.89 18.51 11.85
C LYS A 193 25.28 17.10 11.41
N GLU A 194 26.30 16.52 12.07
CA GLU A 194 26.71 15.12 11.84
C GLU A 194 25.77 14.15 12.57
N TYR A 195 25.42 13.07 11.86
CA TYR A 195 24.59 11.99 12.35
C TYR A 195 25.15 10.62 11.95
N THR A 196 24.83 9.61 12.71
CA THR A 196 24.70 8.22 12.25
C THR A 196 23.24 7.97 11.88
N PRO A 197 22.93 6.94 11.07
CA PRO A 197 21.53 6.61 10.77
C PRO A 197 20.65 6.42 12.03
N GLN A 198 21.20 5.79 13.06
CA GLN A 198 20.49 5.59 14.33
C GLN A 198 20.30 6.90 15.11
N SER A 199 21.32 7.77 15.14
CA SER A 199 21.20 9.05 15.84
C SER A 199 20.25 10.01 15.10
N PHE A 200 20.15 9.88 13.80
CA PHE A 200 19.18 10.63 13.00
C PHE A 200 17.76 10.14 13.29
N ALA A 201 17.52 8.82 13.22
CA ALA A 201 16.23 8.24 13.59
C ALA A 201 15.78 8.65 15.00
N ALA A 202 16.70 8.60 15.98
CA ALA A 202 16.43 9.01 17.34
C ALA A 202 16.16 10.53 17.51
N SER A 203 16.54 11.36 16.54
CA SER A 203 16.27 12.80 16.54
C SER A 203 14.90 13.16 16.00
N LEU A 204 14.22 12.23 15.33
CA LEU A 204 12.88 12.44 14.81
C LEU A 204 11.83 12.42 15.94
N PRO A 205 10.78 13.24 15.87
CA PRO A 205 9.77 13.34 16.93
C PRO A 205 8.73 12.21 16.90
N ILE A 206 9.13 11.03 16.45
CA ILE A 206 8.30 9.81 16.37
C ILE A 206 9.06 8.61 16.93
N LYS A 207 8.35 7.58 17.32
CA LYS A 207 8.93 6.34 17.83
C LYS A 207 8.30 5.16 17.08
N MET A 208 9.13 4.24 16.63
CA MET A 208 8.65 3.10 15.82
C MET A 208 7.75 2.15 16.63
N GLU A 209 7.92 2.10 17.94
CA GLU A 209 7.11 1.29 18.87
C GLU A 209 5.67 1.80 19.03
N ASP A 210 5.40 3.04 18.63
CA ASP A 210 4.06 3.62 18.71
C ASP A 210 3.17 3.14 17.54
N TYR A 211 3.74 2.38 16.56
CA TYR A 211 3.07 1.95 15.34
C TYR A 211 2.72 0.46 15.36
N VAL A 212 1.52 0.11 14.92
CA VAL A 212 0.99 -1.27 14.85
C VAL A 212 0.20 -1.49 13.57
N ASP A 213 0.21 -2.73 13.09
CA ASP A 213 -0.64 -3.14 11.98
C ASP A 213 -2.04 -3.51 12.49
N ILE A 214 -3.07 -3.07 11.79
CA ILE A 214 -4.47 -3.39 12.09
C ILE A 214 -5.09 -4.07 10.87
N THR A 215 -5.87 -5.11 11.11
CA THR A 215 -6.55 -5.87 10.06
C THR A 215 -7.95 -6.31 10.52
N SER A 216 -8.75 -6.84 9.58
CA SER A 216 -10.09 -7.34 9.88
C SER A 216 -10.37 -8.66 9.14
N TYR A 217 -10.09 -9.78 9.81
CA TYR A 217 -10.31 -11.12 9.27
C TYR A 217 -11.18 -11.97 10.20
N MET A 218 -12.19 -12.64 9.64
CA MET A 218 -13.15 -13.44 10.41
C MET A 218 -12.60 -14.82 10.83
N HIS A 219 -11.54 -15.32 10.21
CA HIS A 219 -10.97 -16.64 10.51
C HIS A 219 -10.05 -16.65 11.75
N HIS A 220 -9.72 -15.47 12.28
CA HIS A 220 -9.03 -15.30 13.56
C HIS A 220 -9.92 -14.56 14.57
N PRO A 221 -9.72 -14.77 15.88
CA PRO A 221 -10.47 -14.06 16.91
C PRO A 221 -10.26 -12.55 16.81
N PHE A 222 -11.35 -11.78 16.88
CA PHE A 222 -11.25 -10.33 17.00
C PHE A 222 -10.68 -9.91 18.36
N TYR A 223 -10.04 -8.73 18.39
CA TYR A 223 -9.37 -8.13 19.54
C TYR A 223 -8.19 -8.95 20.06
N SER A 224 -7.50 -9.64 19.15
CA SER A 224 -6.27 -10.38 19.38
C SER A 224 -5.27 -10.06 18.27
N THR A 225 -4.01 -10.42 18.45
CA THR A 225 -3.01 -10.38 17.39
C THR A 225 -2.88 -11.74 16.73
N PHE A 226 -2.51 -11.75 15.47
CA PHE A 226 -2.09 -12.94 14.74
C PHE A 226 -1.13 -12.55 13.61
N VAL A 227 -0.36 -13.51 13.14
CA VAL A 227 0.49 -13.36 11.96
C VAL A 227 -0.39 -13.47 10.73
N LEU A 228 -0.50 -12.39 9.95
CA LEU A 228 -1.26 -12.41 8.70
C LEU A 228 -0.55 -13.31 7.67
N GLU A 229 -1.24 -14.36 7.22
CA GLU A 229 -0.69 -15.42 6.35
C GLU A 229 -0.73 -15.00 4.88
N VAL A 230 -0.01 -13.94 4.53
CA VAL A 230 0.19 -13.49 3.15
C VAL A 230 1.67 -13.57 2.78
N PRO A 231 2.02 -13.85 1.51
CA PRO A 231 3.41 -14.02 1.09
C PRO A 231 4.31 -12.82 1.41
N ASP A 232 3.77 -11.60 1.39
CA ASP A 232 4.51 -10.37 1.65
C ASP A 232 4.82 -10.15 3.13
N ASN A 233 4.11 -10.83 4.04
CA ASN A 233 4.45 -10.87 5.46
C ASN A 233 5.57 -11.90 5.74
N TRP A 234 6.68 -11.76 5.01
CA TRP A 234 7.85 -12.62 5.09
C TRP A 234 8.51 -12.62 6.47
N SER A 235 8.41 -11.51 7.20
CA SER A 235 8.98 -11.33 8.54
C SER A 235 8.13 -11.94 9.65
N TRP A 236 6.87 -12.32 9.33
CA TRP A 236 5.88 -12.85 10.28
C TRP A 236 5.44 -11.84 11.32
N GLY A 237 5.30 -10.57 10.89
CA GLY A 237 4.75 -9.52 11.73
C GLY A 237 3.32 -9.81 12.14
N GLU A 238 2.97 -9.45 13.37
CA GLU A 238 1.62 -9.60 13.90
C GLU A 238 0.78 -8.36 13.60
N SER A 239 -0.50 -8.59 13.30
CA SER A 239 -1.51 -7.54 13.13
C SER A 239 -2.58 -7.66 14.20
N TYR A 240 -3.09 -6.54 14.69
CA TYR A 240 -4.28 -6.51 15.55
C TYR A 240 -5.54 -6.74 14.72
N ASN A 241 -6.28 -7.78 15.05
CA ASN A 241 -7.52 -8.13 14.36
C ASN A 241 -8.71 -7.47 15.04
N VAL A 242 -9.45 -6.65 14.31
CA VAL A 242 -10.66 -5.97 14.81
C VAL A 242 -11.83 -6.17 13.85
N PRO A 243 -13.10 -6.07 14.31
CA PRO A 243 -14.23 -6.03 13.39
C PRO A 243 -14.09 -4.88 12.36
N ILE A 244 -14.62 -5.07 11.16
CA ILE A 244 -14.54 -4.08 10.09
C ILE A 244 -15.11 -2.71 10.52
N ASP A 245 -16.21 -2.70 11.26
CA ASP A 245 -16.81 -1.46 11.78
C ASP A 245 -15.86 -0.74 12.76
N ASP A 246 -15.15 -1.49 13.62
CA ASP A 246 -14.18 -0.90 14.54
C ASP A 246 -12.95 -0.39 13.77
N MET A 247 -12.53 -1.08 12.70
CA MET A 247 -11.46 -0.60 11.83
C MET A 247 -11.84 0.70 11.12
N MET A 248 -13.04 0.79 10.58
CA MET A 248 -13.55 2.03 9.98
C MET A 248 -13.63 3.17 10.99
N ASN A 249 -14.12 2.91 12.20
CA ASN A 249 -14.15 3.90 13.28
C ASN A 249 -12.75 4.37 13.68
N ILE A 250 -11.73 3.50 13.63
CA ILE A 250 -10.33 3.87 13.88
C ILE A 250 -9.84 4.80 12.78
N ILE A 251 -10.12 4.47 11.51
CA ILE A 251 -9.76 5.28 10.34
C ILE A 251 -10.38 6.69 10.46
N ASP A 252 -11.68 6.77 10.67
CA ASP A 252 -12.40 8.04 10.78
C ASP A 252 -11.86 8.88 11.94
N ASN A 253 -11.69 8.26 13.11
CA ASN A 253 -11.13 8.94 14.27
C ASN A 253 -9.71 9.48 14.04
N ALA A 254 -8.86 8.73 13.33
CA ALA A 254 -7.53 9.17 13.00
C ALA A 254 -7.55 10.39 12.08
N LEU A 255 -8.30 10.33 10.98
CA LEU A 255 -8.43 11.43 10.03
C LEU A 255 -9.01 12.68 10.70
N GLU A 256 -10.04 12.54 11.54
CA GLU A 256 -10.63 13.64 12.30
C GLU A 256 -9.60 14.34 13.21
N ASN A 257 -8.68 13.55 13.81
CA ASN A 257 -7.63 14.06 14.68
C ASN A 257 -6.34 14.47 13.95
N GLY A 258 -6.35 14.48 12.62
CA GLY A 258 -5.25 14.98 11.79
C GLY A 258 -4.11 13.97 11.57
N TYR A 259 -4.38 12.69 11.72
CA TYR A 259 -3.44 11.61 11.40
C TYR A 259 -3.70 11.09 9.98
N THR A 260 -2.66 10.91 9.20
CA THR A 260 -2.71 10.17 7.94
C THR A 260 -2.71 8.67 8.18
N ILE A 261 -2.84 7.90 7.11
CA ILE A 261 -2.98 6.44 7.20
C ILE A 261 -2.12 5.82 6.10
N ALA A 262 -1.20 4.83 6.41
CA ALA A 262 -0.63 3.94 5.40
C ALA A 262 -1.58 2.76 5.15
N TRP A 263 -2.06 2.48 3.96
CA TRP A 263 -3.04 1.43 3.68
C TRP A 263 -2.50 0.45 2.63
N GLY A 264 -2.35 -0.81 3.02
CA GLY A 264 -2.08 -1.91 2.09
C GLY A 264 -3.39 -2.58 1.66
N SER A 265 -3.62 -2.69 0.36
CA SER A 265 -4.77 -3.38 -0.19
C SER A 265 -4.41 -4.12 -1.49
N ASP A 266 -5.20 -5.13 -1.83
CA ASP A 266 -5.09 -5.81 -3.11
C ASP A 266 -5.73 -4.94 -4.21
N VAL A 267 -4.87 -4.31 -5.03
CA VAL A 267 -5.29 -3.48 -6.18
C VAL A 267 -5.71 -4.32 -7.40
N SER A 268 -5.59 -5.64 -7.33
CA SER A 268 -6.11 -6.57 -8.34
C SER A 268 -7.56 -6.99 -8.08
N GLU A 269 -8.10 -6.59 -6.92
CA GLU A 269 -9.49 -6.85 -6.54
C GLU A 269 -10.49 -6.38 -7.59
N LYS A 270 -11.60 -7.12 -7.67
CA LYS A 270 -12.63 -6.99 -8.69
C LYS A 270 -13.26 -5.59 -8.76
N GLY A 271 -13.45 -4.97 -7.60
CA GLY A 271 -14.04 -3.63 -7.49
C GLY A 271 -13.05 -2.48 -7.70
N PHE A 272 -11.75 -2.77 -7.88
CA PHE A 272 -10.73 -1.73 -8.01
C PHE A 272 -10.57 -1.27 -9.46
N SER A 273 -10.97 -0.04 -9.79
CA SER A 273 -10.82 0.56 -11.10
C SER A 273 -9.86 1.76 -11.08
N ARG A 274 -8.65 1.56 -11.62
CA ARG A 274 -7.65 2.64 -11.76
C ARG A 274 -8.10 3.73 -12.71
N THR A 275 -8.81 3.37 -13.78
CA THR A 275 -9.26 4.30 -14.81
C THR A 275 -10.35 5.22 -14.32
N LYS A 276 -11.16 4.78 -13.37
CA LYS A 276 -12.26 5.54 -12.75
C LYS A 276 -11.87 6.12 -11.40
N ALA A 277 -10.68 5.78 -10.89
CA ALA A 277 -10.21 6.17 -9.54
C ALA A 277 -11.20 5.83 -8.42
N ILE A 278 -11.83 4.64 -8.51
CA ILE A 278 -12.77 4.12 -7.51
C ILE A 278 -12.44 2.68 -7.14
N ALA A 279 -12.80 2.33 -5.91
CA ALA A 279 -12.85 0.94 -5.45
C ALA A 279 -14.20 0.69 -4.79
N ILE A 280 -14.91 -0.34 -5.25
CA ILE A 280 -16.21 -0.74 -4.72
C ILE A 280 -16.22 -2.23 -4.43
N VAL A 281 -17.01 -2.66 -3.45
CA VAL A 281 -17.29 -4.07 -3.22
C VAL A 281 -18.47 -4.46 -4.11
N PRO A 282 -18.27 -5.27 -5.19
CA PRO A 282 -19.38 -5.67 -6.05
C PRO A 282 -20.29 -6.63 -5.29
N GLU A 283 -21.62 -6.45 -5.46
CA GLU A 283 -22.60 -7.46 -5.07
C GLU A 283 -22.45 -8.67 -6.01
N VAL A 284 -21.73 -9.68 -5.57
CA VAL A 284 -21.53 -10.92 -6.33
C VAL A 284 -22.21 -12.05 -5.56
N ASP A 285 -22.97 -12.86 -6.28
CA ASP A 285 -23.43 -14.14 -5.76
C ASP A 285 -22.24 -15.10 -5.71
N LEU A 286 -21.60 -15.18 -4.55
CA LEU A 286 -20.41 -16.02 -4.32
C LEU A 286 -20.74 -17.52 -4.42
N GLU A 287 -22.01 -17.92 -4.20
CA GLU A 287 -22.44 -19.32 -4.28
C GLU A 287 -22.44 -19.85 -5.72
N SER A 288 -22.52 -18.96 -6.71
CA SER A 288 -22.49 -19.33 -8.14
C SER A 288 -21.09 -19.42 -8.73
N MET A 289 -20.03 -19.13 -7.97
CA MET A 289 -18.65 -19.05 -8.48
C MET A 289 -17.87 -20.33 -8.17
N GLU A 290 -17.55 -21.12 -9.21
CA GLU A 290 -16.57 -22.21 -9.14
C GLU A 290 -15.14 -21.70 -9.42
N GLY A 291 -14.17 -22.02 -8.56
CA GLY A 291 -12.76 -21.61 -8.65
C GLY A 291 -12.44 -20.33 -7.89
N THR A 292 -11.16 -19.95 -7.84
CA THR A 292 -10.74 -18.74 -7.14
C THR A 292 -11.18 -17.49 -7.90
N GLU A 293 -11.65 -16.50 -7.19
CA GLU A 293 -12.13 -15.23 -7.75
C GLU A 293 -11.05 -14.55 -8.61
N ALA A 294 -9.80 -14.57 -8.16
CA ALA A 294 -8.67 -14.02 -8.87
C ALA A 294 -8.43 -14.66 -10.25
N SER A 295 -8.58 -15.99 -10.41
CA SER A 295 -8.35 -16.65 -11.71
C SER A 295 -9.40 -16.25 -12.74
N ARG A 296 -10.68 -16.16 -12.37
CA ARG A 296 -11.75 -15.71 -13.28
C ARG A 296 -11.65 -14.25 -13.65
N TRP A 297 -11.24 -13.42 -12.69
CA TRP A 297 -11.04 -12.00 -12.94
C TRP A 297 -9.83 -11.74 -13.83
N GLY A 298 -8.78 -12.58 -13.70
CA GLY A 298 -7.62 -12.57 -14.60
C GLY A 298 -7.98 -12.80 -16.08
N ASP A 299 -8.98 -13.63 -16.33
CA ASP A 299 -9.43 -13.98 -17.69
C ASP A 299 -10.27 -12.88 -18.38
N LEU A 300 -10.75 -11.89 -17.61
CA LEU A 300 -11.54 -10.79 -18.16
C LEU A 300 -10.66 -9.67 -18.70
N SER A 301 -11.01 -9.12 -19.86
CA SER A 301 -10.39 -7.90 -20.36
C SER A 301 -10.69 -6.70 -19.44
N PRO A 302 -9.86 -5.64 -19.45
CA PRO A 302 -10.11 -4.43 -18.64
C PRO A 302 -11.50 -3.82 -18.92
N ARG A 303 -11.98 -3.89 -20.16
CA ARG A 303 -13.31 -3.38 -20.54
C ARG A 303 -14.45 -4.23 -19.97
N GLU A 304 -14.28 -5.53 -19.88
CA GLU A 304 -15.26 -6.43 -19.28
C GLU A 304 -15.32 -6.22 -17.75
N ARG A 305 -14.17 -6.06 -17.11
CA ARG A 305 -14.09 -5.71 -15.68
C ARG A 305 -14.81 -4.40 -15.39
N ASP A 306 -14.53 -3.35 -16.16
CA ASP A 306 -15.20 -2.06 -16.05
C ASP A 306 -16.71 -2.16 -16.28
N ASN A 307 -17.16 -2.92 -17.26
CA ASN A 307 -18.58 -3.13 -17.52
C ASN A 307 -19.29 -3.90 -16.41
N MET A 308 -18.60 -4.82 -15.74
CA MET A 308 -19.16 -5.53 -14.58
C MET A 308 -19.33 -4.57 -13.40
N ILE A 309 -18.35 -3.74 -13.12
CA ILE A 309 -18.43 -2.70 -12.08
C ILE A 309 -19.62 -1.77 -12.34
N TYR A 310 -19.81 -1.33 -13.58
CA TYR A 310 -20.96 -0.47 -13.95
C TYR A 310 -22.33 -1.13 -13.84
N LYS A 311 -22.44 -2.46 -14.00
CA LYS A 311 -23.73 -3.15 -13.84
C LYS A 311 -24.25 -3.14 -12.40
N PHE A 312 -23.34 -3.04 -11.44
CA PHE A 312 -23.68 -2.98 -10.00
C PHE A 312 -24.02 -1.56 -9.54
N ASP A 313 -23.70 -0.57 -10.35
CA ASP A 313 -23.76 0.86 -10.01
C ASP A 313 -25.02 1.59 -10.52
N LYS A 314 -26.12 0.89 -10.72
CA LYS A 314 -27.37 1.58 -11.07
C LYS A 314 -27.98 2.22 -9.82
N PRO A 315 -28.07 3.55 -9.76
CA PRO A 315 -28.77 4.23 -8.67
C PRO A 315 -30.26 3.81 -8.70
N GLY A 316 -30.75 3.21 -7.64
CA GLY A 316 -32.17 2.88 -7.50
C GLY A 316 -32.50 1.61 -6.71
N LYS A 317 -31.53 0.87 -6.20
CA LYS A 317 -31.79 -0.25 -5.28
C LYS A 317 -30.92 -0.13 -4.03
N GLU A 318 -31.10 0.93 -3.28
CA GLU A 318 -30.84 0.88 -1.83
C GLU A 318 -31.83 -0.06 -1.18
N LYS A 319 -31.59 -1.35 -1.26
CA LYS A 319 -32.12 -2.27 -0.26
C LYS A 319 -31.24 -2.10 0.96
N SER A 320 -31.73 -1.36 1.93
CA SER A 320 -31.04 -1.23 3.20
C SER A 320 -30.73 -2.62 3.75
N ILE A 321 -29.47 -2.91 4.00
CA ILE A 321 -28.94 -4.12 4.66
C ILE A 321 -29.70 -4.45 5.96
N THR A 322 -30.42 -3.49 6.52
CA THR A 322 -31.24 -3.60 7.72
C THR A 322 -32.55 -4.41 7.56
N GLN A 323 -33.07 -4.63 6.36
CA GLN A 323 -34.32 -5.38 6.21
C GLN A 323 -34.15 -6.89 5.98
N GLU A 324 -33.07 -7.34 5.34
CA GLU A 324 -32.82 -8.78 5.16
C GLU A 324 -32.33 -9.48 6.43
N MET A 325 -31.68 -8.77 7.36
CA MET A 325 -31.28 -9.34 8.65
C MET A 325 -32.48 -9.66 9.59
N ARG A 326 -33.68 -9.21 9.30
CA ARG A 326 -34.85 -9.41 10.15
C ARG A 326 -35.66 -10.67 9.84
N GLN A 327 -35.35 -11.42 8.78
CA GLN A 327 -36.14 -12.58 8.35
C GLN A 327 -35.45 -13.94 8.53
N LYS A 328 -34.43 -14.08 9.37
CA LYS A 328 -33.78 -15.38 9.62
C LYS A 328 -34.43 -16.17 10.75
N PRO A 329 -34.59 -17.51 10.60
CA PRO A 329 -35.31 -18.34 11.56
C PRO A 329 -34.68 -18.40 12.96
N ALA A 330 -35.52 -18.65 13.99
CA ALA A 330 -35.16 -18.54 15.42
C ALA A 330 -33.98 -19.38 15.93
N GLY A 331 -33.50 -20.38 15.18
CA GLY A 331 -32.33 -21.21 15.56
C GLY A 331 -30.98 -20.49 15.45
N GLN A 332 -30.88 -19.49 14.60
CA GLN A 332 -29.62 -18.72 14.43
C GLN A 332 -29.39 -17.69 15.56
N HIS A 333 -30.44 -17.31 16.30
CA HIS A 333 -30.31 -16.38 17.43
C HIS A 333 -29.54 -16.93 18.63
N TYR A 334 -29.47 -18.26 18.78
CA TYR A 334 -28.74 -18.87 19.90
C TYR A 334 -27.21 -18.81 19.66
N LEU A 335 -26.78 -19.09 18.44
CA LEU A 335 -25.35 -18.99 18.07
C LEU A 335 -24.89 -17.53 18.09
N GLN A 336 -25.66 -16.58 17.55
CA GLN A 336 -25.37 -15.16 17.61
C GLN A 336 -25.34 -14.58 19.03
N ARG A 337 -26.16 -15.11 19.97
CA ARG A 337 -26.08 -14.71 21.40
C ARG A 337 -24.81 -15.23 22.06
N LYS A 338 -24.34 -16.45 21.74
CA LYS A 338 -23.06 -16.98 22.25
C LYS A 338 -21.86 -16.20 21.68
N GLU A 339 -21.86 -15.91 20.40
CA GLU A 339 -20.83 -15.09 19.76
C GLU A 339 -20.79 -13.66 20.34
N LYS A 340 -21.95 -13.00 20.46
CA LYS A 340 -22.01 -11.66 21.10
C LYS A 340 -21.52 -11.69 22.54
N GLN A 341 -21.75 -12.75 23.28
CA GLN A 341 -21.32 -12.86 24.67
C GLN A 341 -19.81 -13.17 24.78
N GLN A 342 -19.27 -13.98 23.86
CA GLN A 342 -17.85 -14.24 23.73
C GLN A 342 -17.10 -12.99 23.28
N ASN A 343 -17.60 -12.30 22.27
CA ASN A 343 -17.02 -11.04 21.77
C ASN A 343 -17.07 -9.91 22.82
N ARG A 344 -18.14 -9.84 23.65
CA ARG A 344 -18.22 -8.89 24.75
C ARG A 344 -17.15 -9.16 25.82
N LYS A 345 -16.92 -10.45 26.18
CA LYS A 345 -15.85 -10.82 27.13
C LYS A 345 -14.45 -10.55 26.57
N ALA A 346 -14.23 -10.84 25.28
CA ALA A 346 -12.98 -10.52 24.61
C ALA A 346 -12.74 -9.00 24.55
N ARG A 347 -13.77 -8.22 24.22
CA ARG A 347 -13.74 -6.75 24.19
C ARG A 347 -13.45 -6.14 25.58
N GLU A 348 -14.00 -6.68 26.65
CA GLU A 348 -13.70 -6.25 28.02
C GLU A 348 -12.28 -6.61 28.42
N LYS A 349 -11.76 -7.78 28.01
CA LYS A 349 -10.37 -8.20 28.23
C LYS A 349 -9.39 -7.34 27.45
N SER A 350 -9.68 -7.04 26.20
CA SER A 350 -8.88 -6.16 25.37
C SER A 350 -8.89 -4.71 25.84
N LYS A 351 -10.07 -4.18 26.28
CA LYS A 351 -10.13 -2.86 26.92
C LYS A 351 -9.34 -2.81 28.23
N LYS A 352 -9.25 -3.91 28.99
CA LYS A 352 -8.40 -4.00 30.18
C LYS A 352 -6.92 -4.02 29.80
N LEU A 353 -6.55 -4.77 28.76
CA LEU A 353 -5.17 -4.81 28.23
C LEU A 353 -4.76 -3.46 27.62
N LEU A 354 -5.60 -2.83 26.82
CA LEU A 354 -5.39 -1.47 26.31
C LEU A 354 -5.31 -0.45 27.46
N LYS A 355 -6.16 -0.53 28.49
CA LYS A 355 -6.06 0.34 29.66
C LYS A 355 -4.81 0.08 30.51
N SER A 356 -4.29 -1.15 30.55
CA SER A 356 -3.02 -1.44 31.24
C SER A 356 -1.81 -0.98 30.41
N SER A 357 -1.84 -1.14 29.11
CA SER A 357 -0.82 -0.60 28.19
C SER A 357 -0.83 0.93 28.15
N VAL A 358 -2.02 1.54 28.16
CA VAL A 358 -2.21 2.99 28.24
C VAL A 358 -1.84 3.52 29.63
N LYS A 359 -1.99 2.76 30.74
CA LYS A 359 -1.51 3.19 32.05
C LYS A 359 0.01 3.21 32.17
N LEU A 360 0.73 2.41 31.39
CA LEU A 360 2.20 2.49 31.28
C LEU A 360 2.66 3.70 30.42
N HIS A 361 1.76 4.30 29.63
CA HIS A 361 2.08 5.40 28.70
C HIS A 361 1.30 6.70 28.94
N THR A 362 0.48 6.82 29.97
CA THR A 362 -0.31 8.04 30.25
C THR A 362 0.48 9.24 30.79
N THR A 363 1.81 9.20 30.79
CA THR A 363 2.61 10.44 30.97
C THR A 363 3.03 11.06 29.63
N SER A 364 2.80 10.42 28.49
CA SER A 364 2.97 11.07 27.17
C SER A 364 2.16 10.35 26.09
N LEU A 365 1.15 11.06 25.57
CA LEU A 365 0.56 10.92 24.25
C LEU A 365 -0.56 9.89 24.05
N LYS A 366 -1.78 10.38 24.08
CA LYS A 366 -2.97 9.85 23.38
C LYS A 366 -2.75 9.91 21.87
N ARG A 367 -2.58 8.78 21.19
CA ARG A 367 -2.59 8.75 19.71
C ARG A 367 -3.13 7.43 19.16
N PRO A 368 -4.12 7.43 18.25
CA PRO A 368 -4.48 6.30 17.42
C PRO A 368 -3.67 6.29 16.12
N MET A 369 -3.51 5.11 15.54
CA MET A 369 -2.78 4.89 14.30
C MET A 369 -3.64 4.42 13.17
N THR A 370 -3.20 4.72 12.00
CA THR A 370 -3.88 4.34 10.75
C THR A 370 -2.98 4.49 9.52
N THR A 371 -3.18 3.64 8.53
CA THR A 371 -2.26 3.40 7.41
C THR A 371 -2.91 3.57 6.01
N ALA A 372 -2.55 4.51 5.11
CA ALA A 372 -3.03 4.62 3.71
C ALA A 372 -1.94 4.65 2.64
N CYS A 373 -2.03 3.78 1.63
CA CYS A 373 -1.23 3.86 0.42
C CYS A 373 -1.76 4.98 -0.49
N LYS A 374 -0.92 5.93 -0.90
CA LYS A 374 -1.21 6.80 -2.03
C LYS A 374 -0.90 6.05 -3.32
N LEU A 375 -1.90 5.88 -4.17
CA LEU A 375 -1.74 5.52 -5.57
C LEU A 375 -1.30 6.73 -6.39
#